data_4bac2fd976be60c1dee7803057b0c6b7
#
_entry.id   4bac2fd976be60c1dee7803057b0c6b7
#
_cell.length_a   1.000
_cell.length_b   1.000
_cell.length_c   1.000
_cell.angle_alpha   90.00
_cell.angle_beta   90.00
_cell.angle_gamma   90.00
#
_symmetry.space_group_name_H-M   'P 1'
#
loop_
_entity.id
_entity.type
_entity.pdbx_description
1 polymer ?
#
loop_
_entity_poly.entity_id
_entity_poly.type
_entity_poly.pdbx_seq_one_letter_code
_entity_poly.pdbx_strand_id
1 'polypeptide(L)'
;MNIEEVAEESPEEIITIPIDTATGMTTAQAEEMAQKIGFVDGQIAKAANNMQSLYKLFTTKDATQVEINPMATATDGNVYCVDAKLNFDDNASYRQSDVFAMRDVSMEDERDVKAEQAGLNYIGLDGNIGCMVNGAGLAMATMDIIDMYGGSPANFLDVGGGATKEGVSSAFSILNSDPNVKCILVNIFGGIVKCDLIAQGIVDSYKELNLQIPIVVRLAGTNVEIGQEIIRNSNLPLINATDLNDAADKAVKSIAA
;
A
#
# COMPACT_ATOMS: atom_id res chain seq x y z
N MET A 1 21.88 -9.79 2.72
CA MET A 1 21.73 -10.12 4.16
C MET A 1 20.49 -9.38 4.62
N ASN A 2 19.55 -10.08 5.24
CA ASN A 2 18.33 -9.46 5.77
C ASN A 2 18.61 -8.99 7.20
N ILE A 3 18.45 -7.69 7.46
CA ILE A 3 18.78 -7.12 8.77
C ILE A 3 17.79 -7.56 9.85
N GLU A 4 16.55 -7.86 9.50
CA GLU A 4 15.54 -8.38 10.42
C GLU A 4 15.93 -9.79 10.93
N GLU A 5 16.40 -10.68 10.04
CA GLU A 5 16.90 -12.00 10.43
C GLU A 5 18.12 -11.89 11.35
N VAL A 6 19.05 -10.98 11.03
CA VAL A 6 20.23 -10.73 11.89
C VAL A 6 19.81 -10.17 13.25
N ALA A 7 18.79 -9.28 13.29
CA ALA A 7 18.30 -8.71 14.54
C ALA A 7 17.64 -9.77 15.44
N GLU A 8 17.03 -10.82 14.86
CA GLU A 8 16.44 -11.93 15.60
C GLU A 8 17.49 -12.95 16.06
N GLU A 9 18.43 -13.34 15.16
CA GLU A 9 19.41 -14.39 15.42
C GLU A 9 20.64 -13.92 16.20
N SER A 10 21.09 -12.68 15.97
CA SER A 10 22.32 -12.11 16.52
C SER A 10 22.16 -10.59 16.79
N PRO A 11 21.28 -10.20 17.72
CA PRO A 11 20.99 -8.78 17.98
C PRO A 11 22.20 -7.96 18.43
N GLU A 12 23.25 -8.60 18.95
CA GLU A 12 24.51 -7.96 19.32
C GLU A 12 25.35 -7.46 18.13
N GLU A 13 25.09 -7.98 16.93
CA GLU A 13 25.71 -7.51 15.69
C GLU A 13 25.07 -6.25 15.15
N ILE A 14 23.87 -5.87 15.65
CA ILE A 14 23.19 -4.67 15.25
C ILE A 14 23.66 -3.46 16.06
N ILE A 15 24.39 -2.58 15.41
CA ILE A 15 24.90 -1.35 16.02
C ILE A 15 23.89 -0.23 15.84
N THR A 16 23.37 0.29 16.92
CA THR A 16 22.40 1.39 16.92
C THR A 16 22.97 2.62 17.60
N ILE A 17 22.90 3.78 16.93
CA ILE A 17 23.25 5.09 17.49
C ILE A 17 22.00 5.99 17.39
N PRO A 18 21.39 6.38 18.52
CA PRO A 18 20.24 7.29 18.49
C PRO A 18 20.64 8.69 18.09
N ILE A 19 19.83 9.33 17.28
CA ILE A 19 20.02 10.73 16.85
C ILE A 19 18.87 11.56 17.40
N ASP A 20 19.21 12.64 18.12
CA ASP A 20 18.23 13.62 18.56
C ASP A 20 17.77 14.45 17.34
N THR A 21 16.48 14.45 17.08
CA THR A 21 15.87 15.14 15.94
C THR A 21 16.03 16.66 15.99
N ALA A 22 16.22 17.25 17.18
CA ALA A 22 16.40 18.68 17.33
C ALA A 22 17.83 19.13 16.98
N THR A 23 18.84 18.29 17.25
CA THR A 23 20.26 18.61 17.01
C THR A 23 20.80 17.95 15.75
N GLY A 24 20.16 16.88 15.28
CA GLY A 24 20.61 16.08 14.14
C GLY A 24 21.83 15.19 14.42
N MET A 25 22.35 14.55 13.39
CA MET A 25 23.53 13.69 13.46
C MET A 25 24.81 14.54 13.61
N THR A 26 25.53 14.34 14.72
CA THR A 26 26.83 14.97 14.94
C THR A 26 27.94 14.21 14.23
N THR A 27 29.08 14.89 13.96
CA THR A 27 30.27 14.26 13.38
C THR A 27 30.79 13.13 14.28
N ALA A 28 30.77 13.35 15.60
CA ALA A 28 31.23 12.33 16.56
C ALA A 28 30.38 11.05 16.50
N GLN A 29 29.06 11.15 16.36
CA GLN A 29 28.16 9.99 16.20
C GLN A 29 28.43 9.25 14.89
N ALA A 30 28.64 9.98 13.80
CA ALA A 30 28.94 9.39 12.49
C ALA A 30 30.31 8.67 12.49
N GLU A 31 31.33 9.27 13.13
CA GLU A 31 32.65 8.64 13.29
C GLU A 31 32.60 7.41 14.21
N GLU A 32 31.83 7.48 15.31
CA GLU A 32 31.59 6.34 16.19
C GLU A 32 30.94 5.18 15.45
N MET A 33 29.89 5.47 14.65
CA MET A 33 29.25 4.44 13.82
C MET A 33 30.24 3.84 12.82
N ALA A 34 31.00 4.67 12.11
CA ALA A 34 31.99 4.22 11.14
C ALA A 34 33.05 3.29 11.78
N GLN A 35 33.52 3.62 12.98
CA GLN A 35 34.45 2.76 13.73
C GLN A 35 33.81 1.43 14.12
N LYS A 36 32.59 1.46 14.67
CA LYS A 36 31.89 0.26 15.15
C LYS A 36 31.58 -0.72 14.02
N ILE A 37 31.26 -0.24 12.82
CA ILE A 37 31.00 -1.11 11.66
C ILE A 37 32.27 -1.51 10.88
N GLY A 38 33.46 -1.17 11.40
CA GLY A 38 34.74 -1.75 10.97
C GLY A 38 35.56 -0.89 10.00
N PHE A 39 35.23 0.39 9.76
CA PHE A 39 36.11 1.29 9.03
C PHE A 39 37.36 1.63 9.88
N VAL A 40 38.50 1.69 9.24
CA VAL A 40 39.81 1.96 9.88
C VAL A 40 40.35 3.34 9.49
N ASP A 41 41.50 3.70 10.05
CA ASP A 41 42.17 5.00 9.86
C ASP A 41 42.12 5.52 8.41
N GLY A 42 41.82 6.81 8.25
CA GLY A 42 41.69 7.47 6.95
C GLY A 42 40.36 7.18 6.23
N GLN A 43 39.63 6.11 6.60
CA GLN A 43 38.33 5.75 6.04
C GLN A 43 37.17 6.23 6.93
N ILE A 44 37.42 6.31 8.24
CA ILE A 44 36.42 6.72 9.24
C ILE A 44 35.79 8.06 8.87
N ALA A 45 36.62 9.08 8.62
CA ALA A 45 36.08 10.41 8.28
C ALA A 45 35.32 10.41 6.95
N LYS A 46 35.73 9.58 5.97
CA LYS A 46 35.03 9.46 4.68
C LYS A 46 33.68 8.75 4.85
N ALA A 47 33.63 7.65 5.61
CA ALA A 47 32.40 6.95 5.94
C ALA A 47 31.45 7.85 6.74
N ALA A 48 31.95 8.55 7.75
CA ALA A 48 31.19 9.51 8.55
C ALA A 48 30.58 10.63 7.68
N ASN A 49 31.35 11.17 6.74
CA ASN A 49 30.84 12.19 5.80
C ASN A 49 29.72 11.65 4.90
N ASN A 50 29.84 10.40 4.43
CA ASN A 50 28.76 9.74 3.68
C ASN A 50 27.51 9.59 4.54
N MET A 51 27.62 9.12 5.80
CA MET A 51 26.52 8.97 6.72
C MET A 51 25.82 10.31 7.02
N GLN A 52 26.58 11.38 7.24
CA GLN A 52 26.02 12.71 7.44
C GLN A 52 25.28 13.22 6.19
N SER A 53 25.81 12.93 5.01
CA SER A 53 25.19 13.30 3.74
C SER A 53 23.87 12.53 3.51
N LEU A 54 23.85 11.23 3.85
CA LEU A 54 22.65 10.39 3.80
C LEU A 54 21.61 10.85 4.84
N TYR A 55 22.03 11.21 6.05
CA TYR A 55 21.14 11.78 7.05
C TYR A 55 20.53 13.11 6.59
N LYS A 56 21.34 13.98 5.97
CA LYS A 56 20.84 15.22 5.38
C LYS A 56 19.83 14.94 4.26
N LEU A 57 20.09 13.99 3.39
CA LEU A 57 19.16 13.55 2.35
C LEU A 57 17.86 13.07 2.99
N PHE A 58 17.94 12.17 3.98
CA PHE A 58 16.78 11.64 4.70
C PHE A 58 15.88 12.76 5.23
N THR A 59 16.46 13.74 5.93
CA THR A 59 15.69 14.81 6.57
C THR A 59 15.20 15.90 5.62
N THR A 60 15.95 16.19 4.52
CA THR A 60 15.61 17.30 3.60
C THR A 60 14.72 16.87 2.44
N LYS A 61 14.68 15.56 2.13
CA LYS A 61 13.91 15.01 1.02
C LYS A 61 12.68 14.22 1.46
N ASP A 62 12.30 14.33 2.73
CA ASP A 62 11.16 13.59 3.31
C ASP A 62 11.26 12.08 3.02
N ALA A 63 12.48 11.52 3.16
CA ALA A 63 12.67 10.09 3.04
C ALA A 63 12.10 9.37 4.26
N THR A 64 11.47 8.23 4.06
CA THR A 64 10.96 7.34 5.12
C THR A 64 11.94 6.20 5.42
N GLN A 65 12.81 5.89 4.45
CA GLN A 65 13.89 4.91 4.59
C GLN A 65 15.08 5.32 3.73
N VAL A 66 16.28 5.12 4.27
CA VAL A 66 17.55 5.16 3.54
C VAL A 66 18.38 3.96 3.96
N GLU A 67 18.63 3.04 3.03
CA GLU A 67 19.43 1.85 3.24
C GLU A 67 20.59 1.86 2.26
N ILE A 68 21.81 1.59 2.77
CA ILE A 68 23.03 1.42 1.97
C ILE A 68 23.59 0.02 2.24
N ASN A 69 23.60 -0.83 1.23
CA ASN A 69 24.04 -2.21 1.38
C ASN A 69 24.74 -2.76 0.11
N PRO A 70 26.10 -2.78 0.10
CA PRO A 70 27.00 -2.34 1.18
C PRO A 70 27.48 -0.89 1.04
N MET A 71 28.04 -0.36 2.13
CA MET A 71 29.01 0.73 2.08
C MET A 71 30.41 0.12 2.12
N ALA A 72 31.26 0.40 1.11
CA ALA A 72 32.52 -0.31 0.92
C ALA A 72 33.70 0.63 0.64
N THR A 73 34.89 0.20 1.04
CA THR A 73 36.13 0.87 0.70
C THR A 73 36.68 0.33 -0.62
N ALA A 74 37.02 1.22 -1.56
CA ALA A 74 37.65 0.85 -2.82
C ALA A 74 39.19 0.94 -2.73
N THR A 75 39.87 0.42 -3.75
CA THR A 75 41.35 0.39 -3.82
C THR A 75 41.97 1.78 -3.88
N ASP A 76 41.21 2.80 -4.25
CA ASP A 76 41.66 4.21 -4.22
C ASP A 76 41.61 4.83 -2.81
N GLY A 77 41.21 4.05 -1.80
CA GLY A 77 41.04 4.47 -0.41
C GLY A 77 39.81 5.34 -0.15
N ASN A 78 38.87 5.42 -1.09
CA ASN A 78 37.61 6.10 -0.89
C ASN A 78 36.51 5.12 -0.39
N VAL A 79 35.51 5.69 0.26
CA VAL A 79 34.33 4.95 0.74
C VAL A 79 33.17 5.28 -0.17
N TYR A 80 32.52 4.24 -0.69
CA TYR A 80 31.40 4.35 -1.62
C TYR A 80 30.15 3.69 -1.07
N CYS A 81 28.99 4.30 -1.33
CA CYS A 81 27.69 3.64 -1.23
C CYS A 81 27.52 2.84 -2.54
N VAL A 82 27.64 1.52 -2.47
CA VAL A 82 27.64 0.65 -3.66
C VAL A 82 26.24 0.44 -4.19
N ASP A 83 25.29 0.25 -3.26
CA ASP A 83 23.88 0.16 -3.57
C ASP A 83 23.08 0.96 -2.52
N ALA A 84 21.96 1.53 -2.96
CA ALA A 84 21.11 2.38 -2.14
C ALA A 84 19.63 2.09 -2.39
N LYS A 85 18.87 1.89 -1.30
CA LYS A 85 17.43 1.80 -1.33
C LYS A 85 16.86 3.00 -0.56
N LEU A 86 16.04 3.76 -1.23
CA LEU A 86 15.49 5.01 -0.72
C LEU A 86 13.96 4.99 -0.91
N ASN A 87 13.23 5.20 0.18
CA ASN A 87 11.80 5.41 0.13
C ASN A 87 11.50 6.85 0.57
N PHE A 88 10.55 7.48 -0.11
CA PHE A 88 10.13 8.84 0.14
C PHE A 88 8.66 8.88 0.55
N ASP A 89 8.27 9.88 1.33
CA ASP A 89 6.89 10.10 1.74
C ASP A 89 6.07 10.64 0.55
N ASP A 90 5.11 9.87 0.06
CA ASP A 90 4.23 10.27 -1.05
C ASP A 90 3.42 11.53 -0.71
N ASN A 91 3.10 11.74 0.57
CA ASN A 91 2.42 12.95 1.02
C ASN A 91 3.29 14.21 0.88
N ALA A 92 4.61 14.06 0.70
CA ALA A 92 5.53 15.17 0.46
C ALA A 92 5.72 15.51 -1.04
N SER A 93 5.06 14.82 -1.96
CA SER A 93 5.20 15.00 -3.40
C SER A 93 5.05 16.45 -3.87
N TYR A 94 4.12 17.20 -3.26
CA TYR A 94 3.88 18.62 -3.58
C TYR A 94 5.09 19.53 -3.30
N ARG A 95 5.99 19.16 -2.39
CA ARG A 95 7.18 19.95 -2.03
C ARG A 95 8.51 19.30 -2.47
N GLN A 96 8.47 18.03 -2.89
CA GLN A 96 9.63 17.27 -3.37
C GLN A 96 9.50 16.92 -4.86
N SER A 97 9.02 17.88 -5.66
CA SER A 97 8.73 17.70 -7.08
C SER A 97 9.95 17.23 -7.89
N ASP A 98 11.16 17.58 -7.49
CA ASP A 98 12.41 17.14 -8.11
C ASP A 98 12.67 15.64 -7.90
N VAL A 99 12.30 15.09 -6.74
CA VAL A 99 12.40 13.66 -6.44
C VAL A 99 11.33 12.90 -7.24
N PHE A 100 10.08 13.33 -7.15
CA PHE A 100 8.96 12.66 -7.81
C PHE A 100 9.00 12.76 -9.34
N ALA A 101 9.68 13.77 -9.90
CA ALA A 101 9.93 13.84 -11.35
C ALA A 101 10.89 12.76 -11.87
N MET A 102 11.65 12.09 -10.99
CA MET A 102 12.51 10.96 -11.37
C MET A 102 11.78 9.61 -11.39
N ARG A 103 10.50 9.60 -11.01
CA ARG A 103 9.68 8.39 -11.01
C ARG A 103 9.54 7.82 -12.42
N ASP A 104 9.81 6.53 -12.56
CA ASP A 104 9.63 5.78 -13.80
C ASP A 104 8.43 4.83 -13.65
N VAL A 105 7.25 5.31 -14.05
CA VAL A 105 6.00 4.53 -14.00
C VAL A 105 6.04 3.24 -14.84
N SER A 106 6.98 3.11 -15.78
CA SER A 106 7.10 1.87 -16.57
C SER A 106 7.64 0.69 -15.75
N MET A 107 8.22 0.96 -14.59
CA MET A 107 8.76 -0.03 -13.65
C MET A 107 7.75 -0.41 -12.55
N GLU A 108 6.58 0.23 -12.51
CA GLU A 108 5.56 0.02 -11.49
C GLU A 108 4.46 -0.93 -11.97
N ASP A 109 3.68 -1.46 -11.01
CA ASP A 109 2.48 -2.23 -11.35
C ASP A 109 1.44 -1.31 -12.03
N GLU A 110 0.97 -1.71 -13.18
CA GLU A 110 -0.05 -0.93 -13.92
C GLU A 110 -1.32 -0.67 -13.12
N ARG A 111 -1.66 -1.54 -12.16
CA ARG A 111 -2.83 -1.40 -11.29
C ARG A 111 -2.63 -0.28 -10.29
N ASP A 112 -1.43 -0.17 -9.70
CA ASP A 112 -1.07 0.90 -8.77
C ASP A 112 -1.11 2.25 -9.49
N VAL A 113 -0.53 2.33 -10.67
CA VAL A 113 -0.55 3.55 -11.51
C VAL A 113 -1.98 3.96 -11.88
N LYS A 114 -2.82 3.01 -12.28
CA LYS A 114 -4.24 3.29 -12.62
C LYS A 114 -5.04 3.74 -11.40
N ALA A 115 -4.78 3.14 -10.24
CA ALA A 115 -5.43 3.50 -8.98
C ALA A 115 -5.08 4.92 -8.57
N GLU A 116 -3.81 5.28 -8.61
CA GLU A 116 -3.34 6.64 -8.30
C GLU A 116 -3.98 7.69 -9.23
N GLN A 117 -3.99 7.42 -10.55
CA GLN A 117 -4.64 8.31 -11.53
C GLN A 117 -6.14 8.49 -11.27
N ALA A 118 -6.79 7.48 -10.70
CA ALA A 118 -8.20 7.52 -10.30
C ALA A 118 -8.43 8.09 -8.89
N GLY A 119 -7.36 8.47 -8.17
CA GLY A 119 -7.43 8.94 -6.79
C GLY A 119 -7.85 7.88 -5.78
N LEU A 120 -7.54 6.61 -6.07
CA LEU A 120 -7.83 5.45 -5.22
C LEU A 120 -6.57 5.01 -4.48
N ASN A 121 -6.72 4.57 -3.23
CA ASN A 121 -5.65 3.92 -2.50
C ASN A 121 -5.71 2.41 -2.78
N TYR A 122 -4.72 1.87 -3.47
CA TYR A 122 -4.63 0.47 -3.86
C TYR A 122 -3.28 -0.14 -3.48
N ILE A 123 -3.30 -1.39 -3.03
CA ILE A 123 -2.11 -2.23 -2.83
C ILE A 123 -2.47 -3.64 -3.27
N GLY A 124 -1.74 -4.18 -4.24
CA GLY A 124 -1.90 -5.57 -4.70
C GLY A 124 -1.38 -6.57 -3.67
N LEU A 125 -2.09 -7.68 -3.51
CA LEU A 125 -1.72 -8.84 -2.67
C LEU A 125 -1.85 -10.13 -3.48
N ASP A 126 -1.38 -11.25 -2.93
CA ASP A 126 -1.33 -12.53 -3.63
C ASP A 126 -2.63 -13.38 -3.54
N GLY A 127 -3.73 -12.78 -3.09
CA GLY A 127 -5.00 -13.49 -2.89
C GLY A 127 -5.87 -13.61 -4.15
N ASN A 128 -7.13 -14.01 -3.92
CA ASN A 128 -8.11 -14.28 -4.99
C ASN A 128 -9.50 -13.64 -4.76
N ILE A 129 -9.68 -12.92 -3.65
CA ILE A 129 -10.88 -12.13 -3.37
C ILE A 129 -10.53 -10.65 -3.48
N GLY A 130 -10.98 -10.00 -4.55
CA GLY A 130 -10.83 -8.57 -4.74
C GLY A 130 -11.67 -7.80 -3.73
N CYS A 131 -11.10 -6.80 -3.09
CA CYS A 131 -11.75 -5.98 -2.07
C CYS A 131 -11.96 -4.55 -2.58
N MET A 132 -13.19 -4.03 -2.45
CA MET A 132 -13.52 -2.62 -2.67
C MET A 132 -14.25 -2.08 -1.45
N VAL A 133 -13.62 -1.16 -0.74
CA VAL A 133 -14.10 -0.69 0.57
C VAL A 133 -13.97 0.83 0.64
N ASN A 134 -14.77 1.50 1.42
CA ASN A 134 -14.59 2.92 1.73
C ASN A 134 -14.09 3.12 3.16
N GLY A 135 -12.85 3.55 3.26
CA GLY A 135 -12.13 3.80 4.50
C GLY A 135 -11.12 2.71 4.84
N ALA A 136 -9.88 3.13 5.08
CA ALA A 136 -8.73 2.24 5.29
C ALA A 136 -8.94 1.25 6.45
N GLY A 137 -9.48 1.70 7.58
CA GLY A 137 -9.78 0.82 8.72
C GLY A 137 -10.81 -0.26 8.40
N LEU A 138 -11.85 0.08 7.62
CA LEU A 138 -12.83 -0.90 7.17
C LEU A 138 -12.24 -1.86 6.14
N ALA A 139 -11.32 -1.40 5.30
CA ALA A 139 -10.61 -2.24 4.33
C ALA A 139 -9.75 -3.28 5.03
N MET A 140 -8.95 -2.89 6.03
CA MET A 140 -8.17 -3.83 6.85
C MET A 140 -9.06 -4.85 7.55
N ALA A 141 -10.12 -4.40 8.23
CA ALA A 141 -11.06 -5.32 8.88
C ALA A 141 -11.76 -6.27 7.89
N THR A 142 -11.97 -5.82 6.64
CA THR A 142 -12.55 -6.68 5.59
C THR A 142 -11.56 -7.76 5.16
N MET A 143 -10.28 -7.43 5.03
CA MET A 143 -9.25 -8.41 4.72
C MET A 143 -9.07 -9.43 5.85
N ASP A 144 -9.00 -8.97 7.10
CA ASP A 144 -8.88 -9.84 8.27
C ASP A 144 -10.04 -10.85 8.36
N ILE A 145 -11.28 -10.40 8.12
CA ILE A 145 -12.42 -11.31 8.19
C ILE A 145 -12.43 -12.31 7.03
N ILE A 146 -11.97 -11.93 5.82
CA ILE A 146 -11.80 -12.86 4.71
C ILE A 146 -10.82 -13.97 5.10
N ASP A 147 -9.69 -13.63 5.70
CA ASP A 147 -8.69 -14.60 6.16
C ASP A 147 -9.25 -15.51 7.26
N MET A 148 -10.02 -14.97 8.21
CA MET A 148 -10.70 -15.77 9.26
C MET A 148 -11.67 -16.80 8.69
N TYR A 149 -12.29 -16.52 7.54
CA TYR A 149 -13.19 -17.47 6.85
C TYR A 149 -12.44 -18.40 5.87
N GLY A 150 -11.10 -18.36 5.85
CA GLY A 150 -10.25 -19.20 5.02
C GLY A 150 -10.15 -18.74 3.55
N GLY A 151 -10.49 -17.48 3.29
CA GLY A 151 -10.25 -16.83 2.01
C GLY A 151 -8.87 -16.18 1.94
N SER A 152 -8.56 -15.52 0.83
CA SER A 152 -7.31 -14.76 0.66
C SER A 152 -7.59 -13.45 -0.08
N PRO A 153 -7.40 -12.28 0.56
CA PRO A 153 -7.63 -10.98 -0.08
C PRO A 153 -6.58 -10.74 -1.17
N ALA A 154 -7.04 -10.33 -2.36
CA ALA A 154 -6.19 -10.04 -3.51
C ALA A 154 -5.61 -8.63 -3.49
N ASN A 155 -6.17 -7.75 -2.68
CA ASN A 155 -5.75 -6.35 -2.61
C ASN A 155 -6.33 -5.64 -1.39
N PHE A 156 -5.64 -4.57 -0.98
CA PHE A 156 -6.25 -3.46 -0.27
C PHE A 156 -6.78 -2.45 -1.31
N LEU A 157 -8.00 -1.95 -1.16
CA LEU A 157 -8.52 -0.85 -1.96
C LEU A 157 -9.50 0.00 -1.16
N ASP A 158 -9.16 1.26 -0.97
CA ASP A 158 -10.02 2.26 -0.35
C ASP A 158 -10.46 3.29 -1.40
N VAL A 159 -11.77 3.30 -1.68
CA VAL A 159 -12.38 4.29 -2.60
C VAL A 159 -12.61 5.66 -1.95
N GLY A 160 -12.26 5.79 -0.66
CA GLY A 160 -12.38 7.02 0.10
C GLY A 160 -13.81 7.38 0.52
N GLY A 161 -13.89 8.34 1.45
CA GLY A 161 -15.17 8.83 1.98
C GLY A 161 -15.97 9.71 1.01
N GLY A 162 -15.39 10.12 -0.10
CA GLY A 162 -16.01 10.94 -1.16
C GLY A 162 -16.17 10.20 -2.48
N ALA A 163 -16.24 8.86 -2.46
CA ALA A 163 -16.30 8.03 -3.67
C ALA A 163 -17.34 8.51 -4.68
N THR A 164 -16.91 8.60 -5.94
CA THR A 164 -17.76 8.96 -7.08
C THR A 164 -18.10 7.72 -7.89
N LYS A 165 -19.05 7.85 -8.82
CA LYS A 165 -19.39 6.78 -9.75
C LYS A 165 -18.19 6.38 -10.61
N GLU A 166 -17.40 7.34 -11.05
CA GLU A 166 -16.18 7.15 -11.85
C GLU A 166 -15.12 6.39 -11.03
N GLY A 167 -14.94 6.74 -9.74
CA GLY A 167 -14.06 6.03 -8.82
C GLY A 167 -14.45 4.57 -8.63
N VAL A 168 -15.76 4.28 -8.50
CA VAL A 168 -16.28 2.91 -8.43
C VAL A 168 -15.99 2.14 -9.72
N SER A 169 -16.21 2.75 -10.90
CA SER A 169 -15.93 2.12 -12.18
C SER A 169 -14.43 1.83 -12.35
N SER A 170 -13.56 2.77 -11.98
CA SER A 170 -12.12 2.58 -11.99
C SER A 170 -11.68 1.45 -11.07
N ALA A 171 -12.24 1.38 -9.85
CA ALA A 171 -11.97 0.30 -8.90
C ALA A 171 -12.35 -1.07 -9.49
N PHE A 172 -13.54 -1.22 -10.08
CA PHE A 172 -13.91 -2.47 -10.74
C PHE A 172 -13.02 -2.80 -11.94
N SER A 173 -12.61 -1.82 -12.73
CA SER A 173 -11.69 -2.02 -13.85
C SER A 173 -10.34 -2.56 -13.38
N ILE A 174 -9.80 -2.01 -12.28
CA ILE A 174 -8.54 -2.45 -11.67
C ILE A 174 -8.68 -3.89 -11.15
N LEU A 175 -9.71 -4.17 -10.35
CA LEU A 175 -9.95 -5.50 -9.79
C LEU A 175 -10.18 -6.56 -10.86
N ASN A 176 -10.92 -6.24 -11.92
CA ASN A 176 -11.20 -7.15 -13.03
C ASN A 176 -9.97 -7.40 -13.93
N SER A 177 -8.97 -6.52 -13.90
CA SER A 177 -7.73 -6.70 -14.65
C SER A 177 -6.78 -7.72 -14.01
N ASP A 178 -6.99 -8.08 -12.74
CA ASP A 178 -6.19 -9.08 -12.04
C ASP A 178 -6.71 -10.49 -12.34
N PRO A 179 -5.94 -11.34 -13.03
CA PRO A 179 -6.35 -12.70 -13.38
C PRO A 179 -6.52 -13.62 -12.16
N ASN A 180 -5.95 -13.25 -11.01
CA ASN A 180 -6.08 -14.02 -9.78
C ASN A 180 -7.41 -13.77 -9.08
N VAL A 181 -8.05 -12.64 -9.32
CA VAL A 181 -9.34 -12.28 -8.69
C VAL A 181 -10.45 -13.18 -9.25
N LYS A 182 -11.07 -13.94 -8.35
CA LYS A 182 -12.17 -14.89 -8.65
C LYS A 182 -13.52 -14.43 -8.10
N CYS A 183 -13.52 -13.52 -7.15
CA CYS A 183 -14.70 -12.89 -6.57
C CYS A 183 -14.33 -11.46 -6.17
N ILE A 184 -15.29 -10.53 -6.24
CA ILE A 184 -15.12 -9.18 -5.69
C ILE A 184 -16.06 -9.04 -4.49
N LEU A 185 -15.51 -8.62 -3.34
CA LEU A 185 -16.26 -8.22 -2.16
C LEU A 185 -16.28 -6.70 -2.06
N VAL A 186 -17.48 -6.14 -2.19
CA VAL A 186 -17.76 -4.72 -2.00
C VAL A 186 -18.31 -4.51 -0.61
N ASN A 187 -17.63 -3.76 0.23
CA ASN A 187 -18.06 -3.46 1.60
C ASN A 187 -18.07 -1.95 1.84
N ILE A 188 -19.26 -1.36 1.81
CA ILE A 188 -19.45 0.09 1.91
C ILE A 188 -20.23 0.43 3.19
N PHE A 189 -19.65 1.36 3.95
CA PHE A 189 -20.35 2.05 5.02
C PHE A 189 -20.66 3.48 4.58
N GLY A 190 -21.94 3.73 4.28
CA GLY A 190 -22.44 5.04 3.86
C GLY A 190 -22.42 6.04 5.02
N GLY A 191 -21.50 7.01 4.90
CA GLY A 191 -21.47 8.21 5.73
C GLY A 191 -21.74 9.43 4.83
N ILE A 192 -20.64 10.13 4.45
CA ILE A 192 -20.68 11.20 3.43
C ILE A 192 -21.04 10.60 2.07
N VAL A 193 -20.41 9.51 1.70
CA VAL A 193 -20.80 8.68 0.54
C VAL A 193 -22.16 8.02 0.83
N LYS A 194 -23.06 8.04 -0.14
CA LYS A 194 -24.39 7.44 -0.04
C LYS A 194 -24.43 6.08 -0.72
N CYS A 195 -25.10 5.11 -0.11
CA CYS A 195 -25.20 3.74 -0.62
C CYS A 195 -25.90 3.65 -1.98
N ASP A 196 -26.87 4.51 -2.26
CA ASP A 196 -27.56 4.56 -3.55
C ASP A 196 -26.64 4.93 -4.71
N LEU A 197 -25.73 5.90 -4.50
CA LEU A 197 -24.72 6.29 -5.49
C LEU A 197 -23.78 5.12 -5.79
N ILE A 198 -23.27 4.46 -4.76
CA ILE A 198 -22.39 3.29 -4.91
C ILE A 198 -23.13 2.15 -5.60
N ALA A 199 -24.36 1.84 -5.18
CA ALA A 199 -25.18 0.79 -5.80
C ALA A 199 -25.37 1.02 -7.29
N GLN A 200 -25.65 2.27 -7.70
CA GLN A 200 -25.77 2.63 -9.10
C GLN A 200 -24.43 2.46 -9.84
N GLY A 201 -23.31 2.88 -9.22
CA GLY A 201 -21.97 2.68 -9.76
C GLY A 201 -21.65 1.20 -9.98
N ILE A 202 -22.01 0.32 -9.03
CA ILE A 202 -21.82 -1.13 -9.15
C ILE A 202 -22.62 -1.68 -10.35
N VAL A 203 -23.90 -1.32 -10.46
CA VAL A 203 -24.78 -1.80 -11.53
C VAL A 203 -24.28 -1.36 -12.91
N ASP A 204 -23.86 -0.12 -13.02
CA ASP A 204 -23.34 0.44 -14.27
C ASP A 204 -22.01 -0.22 -14.64
N SER A 205 -21.07 -0.30 -13.71
CA SER A 205 -19.76 -0.96 -13.94
C SER A 205 -19.91 -2.43 -14.31
N TYR A 206 -20.84 -3.15 -13.67
CA TYR A 206 -21.11 -4.55 -14.03
C TYR A 206 -21.47 -4.70 -15.51
N LYS A 207 -22.32 -3.82 -16.02
CA LYS A 207 -22.77 -3.82 -17.42
C LYS A 207 -21.69 -3.35 -18.38
N GLU A 208 -21.03 -2.24 -18.06
CA GLU A 208 -20.02 -1.60 -18.93
C GLU A 208 -18.77 -2.49 -19.08
N LEU A 209 -18.30 -3.12 -18.00
CA LEU A 209 -17.14 -3.99 -18.00
C LEU A 209 -17.46 -5.45 -18.32
N ASN A 210 -18.75 -5.80 -18.50
CA ASN A 210 -19.21 -7.16 -18.74
C ASN A 210 -18.63 -8.16 -17.75
N LEU A 211 -18.72 -7.86 -16.44
CA LEU A 211 -18.11 -8.65 -15.39
C LEU A 211 -18.70 -10.07 -15.35
N GLN A 212 -17.86 -11.08 -15.23
CA GLN A 212 -18.27 -12.49 -15.22
C GLN A 212 -18.02 -13.17 -13.87
N ILE A 213 -17.27 -12.52 -12.97
CA ILE A 213 -16.94 -13.05 -11.65
C ILE A 213 -18.04 -12.70 -10.63
N PRO A 214 -18.26 -13.53 -9.61
CA PRO A 214 -19.19 -13.23 -8.53
C PRO A 214 -18.85 -11.91 -7.83
N ILE A 215 -19.88 -11.13 -7.51
CA ILE A 215 -19.74 -9.90 -6.73
C ILE A 215 -20.62 -9.99 -5.50
N VAL A 216 -20.00 -9.96 -4.33
CA VAL A 216 -20.70 -9.88 -3.03
C VAL A 216 -20.77 -8.43 -2.60
N VAL A 217 -21.96 -7.94 -2.26
CA VAL A 217 -22.19 -6.54 -1.93
C VAL A 217 -22.78 -6.42 -0.52
N ARG A 218 -22.04 -5.76 0.36
CA ARG A 218 -22.53 -5.33 1.67
C ARG A 218 -22.62 -3.81 1.71
N LEU A 219 -23.81 -3.29 1.92
CA LEU A 219 -24.09 -1.88 2.10
C LEU A 219 -24.63 -1.63 3.50
N ALA A 220 -24.17 -0.59 4.18
CA ALA A 220 -24.70 -0.12 5.46
C ALA A 220 -24.63 1.42 5.52
N GLY A 221 -25.42 2.05 6.37
CA GLY A 221 -25.42 3.49 6.60
C GLY A 221 -26.37 4.27 5.71
N THR A 222 -25.98 5.46 5.29
CA THR A 222 -26.85 6.43 4.60
C THR A 222 -27.40 5.88 3.27
N ASN A 223 -28.73 5.92 3.11
CA ASN A 223 -29.46 5.46 1.91
C ASN A 223 -29.30 3.96 1.63
N VAL A 224 -29.03 3.13 2.64
CA VAL A 224 -28.81 1.69 2.46
C VAL A 224 -30.01 1.00 1.82
N GLU A 225 -31.25 1.35 2.21
CA GLU A 225 -32.48 0.75 1.69
C GLU A 225 -32.65 1.02 0.19
N ILE A 226 -32.39 2.27 -0.22
CA ILE A 226 -32.42 2.68 -1.64
C ILE A 226 -31.32 1.95 -2.43
N GLY A 227 -30.11 1.87 -1.88
CA GLY A 227 -28.99 1.16 -2.50
C GLY A 227 -29.30 -0.33 -2.70
N GLN A 228 -29.86 -0.99 -1.68
CA GLN A 228 -30.27 -2.39 -1.78
C GLN A 228 -31.42 -2.59 -2.78
N GLU A 229 -32.34 -1.63 -2.91
CA GLU A 229 -33.38 -1.68 -3.92
C GLU A 229 -32.82 -1.57 -5.34
N ILE A 230 -31.86 -0.68 -5.58
CA ILE A 230 -31.15 -0.56 -6.87
C ILE A 230 -30.48 -1.88 -7.22
N ILE A 231 -29.76 -2.51 -6.30
CA ILE A 231 -29.11 -3.81 -6.51
C ILE A 231 -30.15 -4.88 -6.88
N ARG A 232 -31.23 -4.99 -6.12
CA ARG A 232 -32.29 -5.99 -6.38
C ARG A 232 -32.96 -5.79 -7.75
N ASN A 233 -33.31 -4.53 -8.09
CA ASN A 233 -34.02 -4.19 -9.32
C ASN A 233 -33.12 -4.26 -10.57
N SER A 234 -31.81 -4.36 -10.40
CA SER A 234 -30.87 -4.49 -11.52
C SER A 234 -31.01 -5.81 -12.28
N ASN A 235 -31.55 -6.84 -11.64
CA ASN A 235 -31.59 -8.24 -12.12
C ASN A 235 -30.22 -8.83 -12.47
N LEU A 236 -29.15 -8.27 -11.91
CA LEU A 236 -27.80 -8.79 -12.07
C LEU A 236 -27.51 -9.87 -11.01
N PRO A 237 -26.58 -10.82 -11.29
CA PRO A 237 -26.26 -11.88 -10.34
C PRO A 237 -25.35 -11.38 -9.20
N LEU A 238 -25.77 -10.30 -8.54
CA LEU A 238 -25.07 -9.72 -7.40
C LEU A 238 -25.53 -10.40 -6.11
N ILE A 239 -24.59 -10.80 -5.27
CA ILE A 239 -24.85 -11.51 -4.01
C ILE A 239 -24.94 -10.48 -2.88
N ASN A 240 -26.15 -10.24 -2.36
CA ASN A 240 -26.32 -9.31 -1.25
C ASN A 240 -25.89 -9.94 0.08
N ALA A 241 -25.18 -9.20 0.90
CA ALA A 241 -24.76 -9.58 2.25
C ALA A 241 -25.37 -8.65 3.31
N THR A 242 -25.74 -9.23 4.46
CA THR A 242 -26.39 -8.53 5.56
C THR A 242 -25.42 -7.84 6.51
N ASP A 243 -24.30 -8.48 6.77
CA ASP A 243 -23.23 -7.98 7.64
C ASP A 243 -21.87 -8.42 7.12
N LEU A 244 -20.81 -8.07 7.84
CA LEU A 244 -19.45 -8.32 7.40
C LEU A 244 -19.08 -9.82 7.41
N ASN A 245 -19.60 -10.58 8.39
CA ASN A 245 -19.38 -12.03 8.48
C ASN A 245 -20.07 -12.75 7.29
N ASP A 246 -21.33 -12.41 7.03
CA ASP A 246 -22.11 -12.94 5.91
C ASP A 246 -21.44 -12.59 4.56
N ALA A 247 -20.84 -11.39 4.46
CA ALA A 247 -20.12 -10.97 3.25
C ALA A 247 -18.87 -11.82 3.01
N ALA A 248 -18.06 -12.04 4.03
CA ALA A 248 -16.86 -12.87 3.92
C ALA A 248 -17.20 -14.34 3.62
N ASP A 249 -18.16 -14.91 4.34
CA ASP A 249 -18.62 -16.29 4.10
C ASP A 249 -19.11 -16.50 2.67
N LYS A 250 -19.92 -15.57 2.16
CA LYS A 250 -20.43 -15.62 0.78
C LYS A 250 -19.32 -15.46 -0.26
N ALA A 251 -18.36 -14.55 -0.02
CA ALA A 251 -17.24 -14.36 -0.92
C ALA A 251 -16.38 -15.62 -1.02
N VAL A 252 -16.01 -16.22 0.11
CA VAL A 252 -15.23 -17.47 0.16
C VAL A 252 -15.99 -18.62 -0.49
N LYS A 253 -17.27 -18.80 -0.20
CA LYS A 253 -18.08 -19.86 -0.82
C LYS A 253 -18.26 -19.69 -2.32
N SER A 254 -18.28 -18.48 -2.84
CA SER A 254 -18.47 -18.21 -4.26
C SER A 254 -17.27 -18.63 -5.14
N ILE A 255 -16.09 -18.78 -4.54
CA ILE A 255 -14.86 -19.24 -5.24
C ILE A 255 -14.59 -20.72 -5.03
N ALA A 256 -15.25 -21.38 -4.07
CA ALA A 256 -15.09 -22.79 -3.78
C ALA A 256 -16.02 -23.69 -4.64
N ALA A 257 -16.92 -23.09 -5.39
CA ALA A 257 -17.87 -23.78 -6.28
C ALA A 257 -17.34 -23.82 -7.71
#